data_f3127a2d6320edfee763e59dd4a57588
#
_entry.id   f3127a2d6320edfee763e59dd4a57588
#
_cell.length_a   1.000
_cell.length_b   1.000
_cell.length_c   1.000
_cell.angle_alpha   90.00
_cell.angle_beta   90.00
_cell.angle_gamma   90.00
#
_symmetry.space_group_name_H-M   'P 1'
#
loop_
_entity.id
_entity.type
_entity.pdbx_description
1 polymer ?
#
loop_
_entity_poly.entity_id
_entity_poly.type
_entity_poly.pdbx_seq_one_letter_code
_entity_poly.pdbx_strand_id
1 'polypeptide(L)'
;MFFNTDVEVIRHTVGRYNNDGVFVPGTSSTHTIKANVQPLNQRELEQYTHILQVGNRTTTLVKIYTNAVLLTDVQVTNQSADIITWNNRDFKIVMVEEWQSNIISHYRYIGQELIVNDNN
;
A
#
# COMPACT_ATOMS: atom_id res chain seq x y z
N MET A 1 -3.23 -6.68 19.61
CA MET A 1 -2.24 -5.91 18.83
C MET A 1 -2.64 -4.44 18.83
N PHE A 2 -1.69 -3.59 19.15
CA PHE A 2 -1.95 -2.15 19.21
C PHE A 2 -1.39 -1.48 17.96
N PHE A 3 -2.22 -0.66 17.32
CA PHE A 3 -1.81 0.13 16.15
C PHE A 3 -1.46 1.53 16.67
N ASN A 4 -0.22 1.70 17.08
CA ASN A 4 0.17 2.90 17.81
C ASN A 4 1.20 3.78 17.09
N THR A 5 1.61 3.40 15.89
CA THR A 5 2.56 4.19 15.12
C THR A 5 1.82 5.01 14.08
N ASP A 6 2.12 6.30 14.02
CA ASP A 6 1.55 7.16 12.98
C ASP A 6 2.28 6.93 11.66
N VAL A 7 1.51 6.67 10.62
CA VAL A 7 2.03 6.41 9.28
C VAL A 7 1.28 7.29 8.30
N GLU A 8 2.01 7.95 7.42
CA GLU A 8 1.39 8.76 6.37
C GLU A 8 0.96 7.89 5.21
N VAL A 9 -0.23 8.16 4.69
CA VAL A 9 -0.79 7.49 3.52
C VAL A 9 -0.99 8.53 2.43
N ILE A 10 -0.45 8.26 1.26
CA ILE A 10 -0.65 9.09 0.08
C ILE A 10 -1.62 8.36 -0.83
N ARG A 11 -2.75 8.99 -1.11
CA ARG A 11 -3.81 8.43 -1.95
C ARG A 11 -3.94 9.25 -3.21
N HIS A 12 -3.85 8.57 -4.35
CA HIS A 12 -3.97 9.20 -5.65
C HIS A 12 -5.30 8.86 -6.28
N THR A 13 -5.92 9.84 -6.93
CA THR A 13 -7.04 9.61 -7.82
C THR A 13 -6.58 9.76 -9.24
N VAL A 14 -7.08 8.90 -10.12
CA VAL A 14 -6.70 8.92 -11.53
C VAL A 14 -7.52 9.98 -12.25
N GLY A 15 -6.89 10.71 -13.18
CA GLY A 15 -7.60 11.65 -14.04
C GLY A 15 -8.64 10.94 -14.88
N ARG A 16 -9.74 11.63 -15.17
CA ARG A 16 -10.85 11.06 -15.94
C ARG A 16 -11.58 12.17 -16.69
N TYR A 17 -12.38 11.77 -17.67
CA TYR A 17 -13.28 12.69 -18.35
C TYR A 17 -14.61 12.73 -17.62
N ASN A 18 -15.14 13.96 -17.44
CA ASN A 18 -16.47 14.12 -16.84
C ASN A 18 -17.56 13.94 -17.91
N ASN A 19 -18.81 14.16 -17.49
CA ASN A 19 -19.95 13.96 -18.39
C ASN A 19 -19.97 14.97 -19.56
N ASP A 20 -19.27 16.09 -19.44
CA ASP A 20 -19.17 17.11 -20.48
C ASP A 20 -18.01 16.87 -21.42
N GLY A 21 -17.29 15.76 -21.25
CA GLY A 21 -16.12 15.45 -22.06
C GLY A 21 -14.86 16.22 -21.69
N VAL A 22 -14.87 16.91 -20.54
CA VAL A 22 -13.72 17.66 -20.06
C VAL A 22 -12.87 16.77 -19.18
N PHE A 23 -11.55 16.78 -19.43
CA PHE A 23 -10.62 16.00 -18.62
C PHE A 23 -10.44 16.63 -17.25
N VAL A 24 -10.69 15.84 -16.22
CA VAL A 24 -10.46 16.24 -14.83
C VAL A 24 -9.18 15.54 -14.37
N PRO A 25 -8.12 16.32 -14.06
CA PRO A 25 -6.85 15.71 -13.64
C PRO A 25 -7.00 14.95 -12.33
N GLY A 26 -6.18 13.93 -12.18
CA GLY A 26 -6.08 13.23 -10.91
C GLY A 26 -5.48 14.12 -9.83
N THR A 27 -5.81 13.81 -8.59
CA THR A 27 -5.31 14.53 -7.43
C THR A 27 -4.64 13.56 -6.47
N SER A 28 -3.88 14.10 -5.52
CA SER A 28 -3.34 13.31 -4.43
C SER A 28 -3.72 13.95 -3.11
N SER A 29 -3.91 13.11 -2.11
CA SER A 29 -4.18 13.55 -0.74
C SER A 29 -3.30 12.75 0.21
N THR A 30 -2.98 13.35 1.34
CA THR A 30 -2.18 12.71 2.37
C THR A 30 -2.97 12.72 3.67
N HIS A 31 -3.01 11.57 4.32
CA HIS A 31 -3.63 11.48 5.64
C HIS A 31 -2.80 10.55 6.52
N THR A 32 -3.05 10.59 7.81
CA THR A 32 -2.29 9.82 8.79
C THR A 32 -3.18 8.73 9.37
N ILE A 33 -2.65 7.52 9.45
CA ILE A 33 -3.34 6.40 10.10
C ILE A 33 -2.47 5.85 11.22
N LYS A 34 -3.09 5.10 12.10
CA LYS A 34 -2.37 4.31 13.11
C LYS A 34 -2.16 2.91 12.56
N ALA A 35 -0.92 2.47 12.55
CA ALA A 35 -0.57 1.17 11.99
C ALA A 35 0.62 0.59 12.72
N ASN A 36 0.83 -0.68 12.51
CA ASN A 36 2.03 -1.38 12.95
C ASN A 36 2.72 -1.94 11.72
N VAL A 37 3.89 -1.41 11.40
CA VAL A 37 4.65 -1.77 10.22
C VAL A 37 5.86 -2.60 10.64
N GLN A 38 6.03 -3.75 10.01
CA GLN A 38 7.11 -4.67 10.33
C GLN A 38 7.72 -5.23 9.05
N PRO A 39 9.04 -5.47 9.03
CA PRO A 39 9.61 -6.19 7.89
C PRO A 39 9.13 -7.63 7.88
N LEU A 40 9.11 -8.23 6.70
CA LEU A 40 8.80 -9.65 6.58
C LEU A 40 9.97 -10.48 7.09
N ASN A 41 9.68 -11.63 7.73
CA ASN A 41 10.71 -12.59 8.03
C ASN A 41 11.10 -13.36 6.77
N GLN A 42 12.14 -14.17 6.86
CA GLN A 42 12.67 -14.89 5.69
C GLN A 42 11.63 -15.77 5.02
N ARG A 43 10.84 -16.48 5.82
CA ARG A 43 9.82 -17.40 5.31
C ARG A 43 8.71 -16.65 4.60
N GLU A 44 8.25 -15.55 5.20
CA GLU A 44 7.22 -14.71 4.60
C GLU A 44 7.73 -14.07 3.32
N LEU A 45 8.97 -13.61 3.32
CA LEU A 45 9.56 -12.98 2.15
C LEU A 45 9.61 -13.93 0.97
N GLU A 46 10.01 -15.18 1.18
CA GLU A 46 10.01 -16.20 0.13
C GLU A 46 8.61 -16.43 -0.42
N GLN A 47 7.62 -16.53 0.47
CA GLN A 47 6.25 -16.79 0.09
C GLN A 47 5.69 -15.66 -0.76
N TYR A 48 5.82 -14.42 -0.29
CA TYR A 48 5.23 -13.28 -0.99
C TYR A 48 6.00 -12.89 -2.25
N THR A 49 7.31 -13.04 -2.25
CA THR A 49 8.09 -12.78 -3.45
C THR A 49 7.65 -13.69 -4.59
N HIS A 50 7.38 -14.95 -4.29
CA HIS A 50 6.89 -15.89 -5.28
C HIS A 50 5.51 -15.51 -5.80
N ILE A 51 4.59 -15.17 -4.90
CA ILE A 51 3.22 -14.80 -5.26
C ILE A 51 3.19 -13.52 -6.09
N LEU A 52 3.96 -12.52 -5.69
CA LEU A 52 3.95 -11.20 -6.31
C LEU A 52 4.83 -11.13 -7.56
N GLN A 53 5.59 -12.16 -7.85
CA GLN A 53 6.49 -12.21 -9.00
C GLN A 53 7.39 -10.98 -9.09
N VAL A 54 8.03 -10.67 -7.96
CA VAL A 54 8.83 -9.45 -7.84
C VAL A 54 10.10 -9.49 -8.70
N GLY A 55 10.41 -10.64 -9.27
CA GLY A 55 11.54 -10.79 -10.17
C GLY A 55 12.86 -10.94 -9.43
N ASN A 56 13.96 -10.63 -10.12
CA ASN A 56 15.30 -10.83 -9.59
C ASN A 56 15.79 -9.68 -8.73
N ARG A 57 15.00 -8.64 -8.55
CA ARG A 57 15.42 -7.50 -7.77
C ARG A 57 15.14 -7.74 -6.30
N THR A 58 16.10 -7.36 -5.48
CA THR A 58 15.90 -7.35 -4.04
C THR A 58 15.00 -6.18 -3.69
N THR A 59 13.74 -6.46 -3.47
CA THR A 59 12.77 -5.43 -3.10
C THR A 59 12.36 -5.67 -1.66
N THR A 60 12.35 -4.60 -0.88
CA THR A 60 11.90 -4.69 0.50
C THR A 60 10.40 -4.79 0.57
N LEU A 61 9.92 -5.80 1.25
CA LEU A 61 8.50 -5.97 1.53
C LEU A 61 8.27 -5.80 3.03
N VAL A 62 7.18 -5.15 3.36
CA VAL A 62 6.76 -4.97 4.76
C VAL A 62 5.34 -5.45 4.95
N LYS A 63 5.01 -5.86 6.16
CA LYS A 63 3.64 -6.16 6.54
C LYS A 63 3.11 -5.03 7.40
N ILE A 64 1.87 -4.65 7.16
CA ILE A 64 1.24 -3.50 7.78
C ILE A 64 -0.06 -3.96 8.41
N TYR A 65 -0.15 -3.82 9.72
CA TYR A 65 -1.37 -4.14 10.47
C TYR A 65 -2.08 -2.84 10.83
N THR A 66 -3.33 -2.71 10.42
CA THR A 66 -4.11 -1.51 10.70
C THR A 66 -5.59 -1.84 10.60
N ASN A 67 -6.42 -1.03 11.26
CA ASN A 67 -7.86 -1.10 11.07
C ASN A 67 -8.36 -0.11 10.01
N ALA A 68 -7.47 0.67 9.41
CA ALA A 68 -7.82 1.58 8.33
C ALA A 68 -7.92 0.81 7.01
N VAL A 69 -8.77 1.28 6.12
CA VAL A 69 -8.91 0.71 4.79
C VAL A 69 -7.91 1.38 3.86
N LEU A 70 -7.02 0.58 3.28
CA LEU A 70 -6.05 1.03 2.29
C LEU A 70 -6.42 0.43 0.93
N LEU A 71 -6.11 1.17 -0.13
CA LEU A 71 -6.49 0.78 -1.48
C LEU A 71 -5.35 0.04 -2.17
N THR A 72 -5.71 -0.91 -3.01
CA THR A 72 -4.78 -1.60 -3.92
C THR A 72 -5.10 -1.19 -5.36
N ASP A 73 -4.20 -1.50 -6.29
CA ASP A 73 -4.46 -1.24 -7.71
C ASP A 73 -5.64 -2.08 -8.19
N VAL A 74 -6.61 -1.43 -8.83
CA VAL A 74 -7.73 -2.10 -9.48
C VAL A 74 -7.85 -1.54 -10.89
N GLN A 75 -7.55 -2.33 -11.88
CA GLN A 75 -7.52 -1.88 -13.28
C GLN A 75 -8.90 -1.51 -13.80
N VAL A 76 -9.92 -2.29 -13.42
CA VAL A 76 -11.28 -2.07 -13.94
C VAL A 76 -11.82 -0.71 -13.55
N THR A 77 -11.50 -0.23 -12.35
CA THR A 77 -11.97 1.06 -11.84
C THR A 77 -10.91 2.15 -11.94
N ASN A 78 -9.74 1.85 -12.48
CA ASN A 78 -8.57 2.74 -12.52
C ASN A 78 -8.17 3.21 -11.12
N GLN A 79 -8.40 2.38 -10.11
CA GLN A 79 -8.01 2.69 -8.75
C GLN A 79 -6.51 2.49 -8.60
N SER A 80 -5.82 3.51 -8.08
CA SER A 80 -4.40 3.41 -7.75
C SER A 80 -4.24 2.93 -6.31
N ALA A 81 -3.21 2.12 -6.08
CA ALA A 81 -2.87 1.69 -4.74
C ALA A 81 -2.43 2.86 -3.88
N ASP A 82 -2.74 2.78 -2.60
CA ASP A 82 -2.21 3.72 -1.63
C ASP A 82 -0.72 3.49 -1.44
N ILE A 83 -0.03 4.56 -1.10
CA ILE A 83 1.39 4.52 -0.78
C ILE A 83 1.54 4.96 0.66
N ILE A 84 2.25 4.17 1.46
CA ILE A 84 2.56 4.57 2.83
C ILE A 84 4.01 4.99 2.93
N THR A 85 4.26 5.96 3.80
CA THR A 85 5.62 6.41 4.12
C THR A 85 5.98 5.94 5.52
N TRP A 86 7.04 5.16 5.62
CA TRP A 86 7.51 4.62 6.88
C TRP A 86 9.04 4.58 6.85
N ASN A 87 9.68 5.09 7.89
CA ASN A 87 11.14 5.12 7.99
C ASN A 87 11.80 5.83 6.81
N ASN A 88 11.19 6.92 6.34
CA ASN A 88 11.67 7.69 5.17
C ASN A 88 11.69 6.88 3.88
N ARG A 89 10.86 5.86 3.79
CA ARG A 89 10.70 5.04 2.59
C ARG A 89 9.24 4.97 2.22
N ASP A 90 8.97 4.89 0.93
CA ASP A 90 7.62 4.77 0.41
C ASP A 90 7.35 3.33 0.00
N PHE A 91 6.19 2.84 0.39
CA PHE A 91 5.76 1.47 0.09
C PHE A 91 4.40 1.51 -0.57
N LYS A 92 4.28 0.85 -1.71
CA LYS A 92 3.01 0.69 -2.40
C LYS A 92 2.29 -0.53 -1.84
N ILE A 93 0.99 -0.38 -1.58
CA ILE A 93 0.17 -1.49 -1.09
C ILE A 93 -0.11 -2.43 -2.25
N VAL A 94 0.38 -3.66 -2.17
CA VAL A 94 0.28 -4.63 -3.26
C VAL A 94 -0.62 -5.80 -2.94
N MET A 95 -0.96 -6.02 -1.68
CA MET A 95 -1.81 -7.13 -1.29
C MET A 95 -2.52 -6.80 0.01
N VAL A 96 -3.74 -7.33 0.16
CA VAL A 96 -4.51 -7.19 1.39
C VAL A 96 -4.97 -8.56 1.85
N GLU A 97 -4.86 -8.80 3.17
CA GLU A 97 -5.47 -9.93 3.83
C GLU A 97 -6.40 -9.38 4.91
N GLU A 98 -7.65 -9.77 4.86
CA GLU A 98 -8.62 -9.32 5.84
C GLU A 98 -8.70 -10.33 6.97
N TRP A 99 -8.47 -9.85 8.17
CA TRP A 99 -8.56 -10.65 9.38
C TRP A 99 -9.78 -10.22 10.17
N GLN A 100 -10.66 -11.16 10.43
CA GLN A 100 -11.80 -10.93 11.28
C GLN A 100 -11.64 -11.76 12.54
N SER A 101 -11.50 -11.08 13.68
CA SER A 101 -11.72 -11.71 14.97
C SER A 101 -13.14 -11.38 15.42
N ASN A 102 -13.64 -12.10 16.40
CA ASN A 102 -15.00 -11.89 16.89
C ASN A 102 -15.21 -10.50 17.51
N ILE A 103 -14.14 -9.79 17.80
CA ILE A 103 -14.20 -8.53 18.54
C ILE A 103 -13.71 -7.36 17.71
N ILE A 104 -12.65 -7.55 16.91
CA ILE A 104 -12.00 -6.47 16.17
C ILE A 104 -11.75 -6.93 14.73
N SER A 105 -12.23 -6.14 13.79
CA SER A 105 -11.85 -6.32 12.38
C SER A 105 -10.58 -5.54 12.11
N HIS A 106 -9.63 -6.17 11.49
CA HIS A 106 -8.41 -5.50 11.08
C HIS A 106 -7.88 -6.10 9.79
N TYR A 107 -6.96 -5.37 9.17
CA TYR A 107 -6.38 -5.74 7.90
C TYR A 107 -4.90 -5.93 8.05
N ARG A 108 -4.38 -6.84 7.27
CA ARG A 108 -2.96 -7.02 7.07
C ARG A 108 -2.64 -6.73 5.61
N TYR A 109 -1.82 -5.72 5.38
CA TYR A 109 -1.42 -5.34 4.04
C TYR A 109 0.04 -5.69 3.82
N ILE A 110 0.38 -5.96 2.58
CA ILE A 110 1.78 -6.11 2.16
C ILE A 110 2.13 -4.89 1.34
N GLY A 111 3.21 -4.21 1.74
CA GLY A 111 3.73 -3.06 1.04
C GLY A 111 5.05 -3.40 0.37
N GLN A 112 5.22 -2.93 -0.86
CA GLN A 112 6.45 -3.11 -1.64
C GLN A 112 7.14 -1.77 -1.78
N GLU A 113 8.42 -1.73 -1.42
CA GLU A 113 9.18 -0.49 -1.45
C GLU A 113 9.27 0.04 -2.88
N LEU A 114 8.97 1.34 -3.02
CA LEU A 114 9.16 2.04 -4.28
C LEU A 114 10.58 2.58 -4.32
N ILE A 115 11.36 2.08 -5.26
CA ILE A 115 12.72 2.55 -5.44
C ILE A 115 12.68 3.64 -6.50
N VAL A 116 12.92 4.88 -6.06
CA VAL A 116 13.05 5.98 -7.00
C VAL A 116 14.44 5.88 -7.62
N ASN A 117 14.46 5.64 -8.90
CA ASN A 117 15.71 5.57 -9.62
C ASN A 117 16.13 6.97 -10.05
N ASP A 118 17.01 7.57 -9.25
CA ASP A 118 17.50 8.92 -9.51
C ASP A 118 18.65 8.93 -10.49
N ASN A 119 18.88 7.87 -11.20
CA ASN A 119 19.93 7.83 -12.21
C ASN A 119 19.54 8.66 -13.41
N ASN A 120 20.11 9.76 -13.46
CA ASN A 120 19.99 10.65 -14.61
C ASN A 120 21.29 10.67 -15.37
#